data_d4d2a8ce6ed3b9acbd24c1831217e32e
#
_entry.id   d4d2a8ce6ed3b9acbd24c1831217e32e
#
_cell.length_a   1.000
_cell.length_b   1.000
_cell.length_c   1.000
_cell.angle_alpha   90.00
_cell.angle_beta   90.00
_cell.angle_gamma   90.00
#
_symmetry.space_group_name_H-M   'P 1'
#
loop_
_entity.id
_entity.type
_entity.pdbx_description
1 polymer ?
#
loop_
_entity_poly.entity_id
_entity_poly.type
_entity_poly.pdbx_seq_one_letter_code
_entity_poly.pdbx_strand_id
1 'polypeptide(L)'
;MFIISYPNMLLGGYGDRINGLIAIKILSKIFNHEFYILWIKENIVHLFDYEKYNAKNITNIKEIGSNGWNLIDGGRKRMIEYVKNGIIQNEDKSNKDKTYKYIFPHNHYVFHLNSNICRTIGNIVGVKFTDEEIIYEYQKLYTDIFKPKDLFLKKVENIIKGRTNIVGIQVRCGDMYMVTNKKETHSTGLYSGINIFLTDIKKKCDETMDSSYNIFITSDSDEVYKTGLKIWNKDRVLYNNDIIQHLDRKAVDDDISKIFVDTYILSLHTCKLYITYRSNYGMVSALACNHDNIYELNGSNLSKKKILNGIGILPN
;
A
#
# COMPACT_ATOMS: atom_id res chain seq x y z
N MET A 1 3.40 -21.89 -8.28
CA MET A 1 4.10 -20.72 -7.75
C MET A 1 3.46 -19.45 -8.32
N PHE A 2 3.16 -18.49 -7.46
CA PHE A 2 2.63 -17.18 -7.82
C PHE A 2 3.68 -16.11 -7.57
N ILE A 3 4.01 -15.34 -8.60
CA ILE A 3 4.95 -14.22 -8.50
C ILE A 3 4.20 -12.93 -8.79
N ILE A 4 4.15 -11.99 -7.85
CA ILE A 4 3.75 -10.62 -8.13
C ILE A 4 4.97 -9.86 -8.66
N SER A 5 4.85 -9.25 -9.84
CA SER A 5 5.94 -8.55 -10.50
C SER A 5 5.62 -7.08 -10.75
N TYR A 6 6.60 -6.22 -10.52
CA TYR A 6 6.52 -4.78 -10.78
C TYR A 6 7.66 -4.35 -11.72
N PRO A 7 7.60 -4.74 -13.03
CA PRO A 7 8.69 -4.55 -13.97
C PRO A 7 8.86 -3.10 -14.42
N ASN A 8 7.80 -2.29 -14.39
CA ASN A 8 7.77 -0.96 -14.98
C ASN A 8 7.00 0.07 -14.15
N MET A 9 7.17 1.35 -14.49
CA MET A 9 6.52 2.51 -13.89
C MET A 9 4.99 2.51 -14.02
N LEU A 10 4.41 1.76 -14.96
CA LEU A 10 2.99 1.82 -15.33
C LEU A 10 2.03 1.14 -14.36
N LEU A 11 2.50 0.53 -13.28
CA LEU A 11 1.69 -0.26 -12.36
C LEU A 11 1.18 0.52 -11.13
N GLY A 12 1.12 1.84 -11.23
CA GLY A 12 0.64 2.69 -10.16
C GLY A 12 1.66 2.99 -9.07
N GLY A 13 1.26 3.81 -8.11
CA GLY A 13 2.06 4.20 -6.96
C GLY A 13 2.25 3.07 -5.94
N TYR A 14 2.94 3.39 -4.86
CA TYR A 14 3.23 2.44 -3.77
C TYR A 14 1.99 1.73 -3.24
N GLY A 15 0.94 2.49 -2.91
CA GLY A 15 -0.29 1.92 -2.35
C GLY A 15 -0.96 0.93 -3.30
N ASP A 16 -0.94 1.21 -4.61
CA ASP A 16 -1.48 0.31 -5.64
C ASP A 16 -0.70 -0.99 -5.69
N ARG A 17 0.63 -0.91 -5.66
CA ARG A 17 1.51 -2.10 -5.66
C ARG A 17 1.29 -2.96 -4.43
N ILE A 18 1.18 -2.36 -3.23
CA ILE A 18 0.91 -3.12 -2.00
C ILE A 18 -0.47 -3.78 -2.06
N ASN A 19 -1.49 -3.09 -2.58
CA ASN A 19 -2.81 -3.68 -2.76
C ASN A 19 -2.77 -4.94 -3.64
N GLY A 20 -2.06 -4.90 -4.76
CA GLY A 20 -1.85 -6.04 -5.63
C GLY A 20 -1.06 -7.17 -4.97
N LEU A 21 0.01 -6.82 -4.24
CA LEU A 21 0.85 -7.75 -3.52
C LEU A 21 0.06 -8.54 -2.48
N ILE A 22 -0.70 -7.85 -1.63
CA ILE A 22 -1.53 -8.49 -0.61
C ILE A 22 -2.60 -9.38 -1.26
N ALA A 23 -3.21 -8.93 -2.38
CA ALA A 23 -4.17 -9.75 -3.10
C ALA A 23 -3.57 -11.07 -3.57
N ILE A 24 -2.42 -11.05 -4.24
CA ILE A 24 -1.78 -12.28 -4.74
C ILE A 24 -1.28 -13.16 -3.60
N LYS A 25 -0.79 -12.59 -2.51
CA LYS A 25 -0.42 -13.35 -1.31
C LYS A 25 -1.61 -14.12 -0.72
N ILE A 26 -2.78 -13.49 -0.63
CA ILE A 26 -4.00 -14.15 -0.16
C ILE A 26 -4.44 -15.24 -1.13
N LEU A 27 -4.49 -14.93 -2.43
CA LEU A 27 -4.91 -15.86 -3.46
C LEU A 27 -3.97 -17.07 -3.56
N SER A 28 -2.67 -16.89 -3.35
CA SER A 28 -1.72 -18.01 -3.35
C SER A 28 -2.05 -19.06 -2.31
N LYS A 29 -2.55 -18.65 -1.14
CA LYS A 29 -3.00 -19.57 -0.08
C LYS A 29 -4.21 -20.40 -0.50
N ILE A 30 -5.20 -19.79 -1.20
CA ILE A 30 -6.41 -20.49 -1.67
C ILE A 30 -6.05 -21.52 -2.71
N PHE A 31 -5.22 -21.14 -3.68
CA PHE A 31 -4.87 -22.02 -4.79
C PHE A 31 -3.70 -22.96 -4.45
N ASN A 32 -3.24 -22.97 -3.18
CA ASN A 32 -2.13 -23.77 -2.70
C ASN A 32 -0.85 -23.60 -3.54
N HIS A 33 -0.52 -22.35 -3.83
CA HIS A 33 0.72 -21.98 -4.51
C HIS A 33 1.66 -21.22 -3.56
N GLU A 34 2.95 -21.42 -3.72
CA GLU A 34 3.96 -20.57 -3.07
C GLU A 34 3.89 -19.16 -3.63
N PHE A 35 4.17 -18.16 -2.78
CA PHE A 35 4.09 -16.75 -3.12
C PHE A 35 5.46 -16.11 -3.13
N TYR A 36 5.75 -15.34 -4.19
CA TYR A 36 7.00 -14.60 -4.33
C TYR A 36 6.78 -13.20 -4.90
N ILE A 37 7.77 -12.34 -4.67
CA ILE A 37 7.78 -10.93 -5.06
C ILE A 37 8.96 -10.69 -5.99
N LEU A 38 8.69 -10.10 -7.15
CA LEU A 38 9.70 -9.61 -8.07
C LEU A 38 9.65 -8.09 -8.14
N TRP A 39 10.41 -7.44 -7.26
CA TRP A 39 10.58 -6.00 -7.28
C TRP A 39 11.83 -5.69 -8.12
N ILE A 40 11.64 -5.26 -9.38
CA ILE A 40 12.72 -5.24 -10.39
C ILE A 40 13.48 -3.94 -10.39
N LYS A 41 12.76 -2.82 -10.43
CA LYS A 41 13.34 -1.54 -10.75
C LYS A 41 14.13 -0.93 -9.60
N GLU A 42 13.51 -0.94 -8.43
CA GLU A 42 14.09 -0.31 -7.26
C GLU A 42 14.80 -1.37 -6.40
N ASN A 43 16.00 -1.05 -5.99
CA ASN A 43 16.72 -1.94 -5.09
C ASN A 43 16.28 -1.74 -3.65
N ILE A 44 15.33 -2.53 -3.17
CA ILE A 44 14.84 -2.52 -1.78
C ILE A 44 15.53 -3.53 -0.87
N VAL A 45 16.42 -4.35 -1.40
CA VAL A 45 17.12 -5.42 -0.64
C VAL A 45 17.99 -4.84 0.48
N HIS A 46 18.53 -3.64 0.30
CA HIS A 46 19.32 -2.98 1.33
C HIS A 46 18.45 -2.43 2.48
N LEU A 47 17.15 -2.22 2.25
CA LEU A 47 16.20 -1.71 3.25
C LEU A 47 15.51 -2.83 4.03
N PHE A 48 15.20 -3.95 3.35
CA PHE A 48 14.37 -5.01 3.89
C PHE A 48 14.98 -6.39 3.70
N ASP A 49 14.78 -7.24 4.70
CA ASP A 49 14.90 -8.68 4.56
C ASP A 49 13.54 -9.24 4.10
N TYR A 50 13.46 -9.60 2.83
CA TYR A 50 12.32 -10.29 2.23
C TYR A 50 12.77 -11.52 1.41
N GLU A 51 13.93 -12.07 1.73
CA GLU A 51 14.54 -13.17 1.00
C GLU A 51 13.61 -14.39 0.85
N LYS A 52 12.83 -14.67 1.90
CA LYS A 52 11.79 -15.71 1.88
C LYS A 52 10.81 -15.55 0.71
N TYR A 53 10.55 -14.32 0.27
CA TYR A 53 9.61 -13.99 -0.79
C TYR A 53 10.29 -13.48 -2.06
N ASN A 54 11.60 -13.39 -2.10
CA ASN A 54 12.32 -12.81 -3.24
C ASN A 54 12.38 -13.80 -4.41
N ALA A 55 11.68 -13.50 -5.49
CA ALA A 55 11.66 -14.33 -6.69
C ALA A 55 13.05 -14.49 -7.35
N LYS A 56 13.98 -13.56 -7.13
CA LYS A 56 15.36 -13.65 -7.65
C LYS A 56 16.12 -14.84 -7.08
N ASN A 57 15.74 -15.33 -5.91
CA ASN A 57 16.42 -16.45 -5.25
C ASN A 57 15.99 -17.81 -5.82
N ILE A 58 14.87 -17.88 -6.54
CA ILE A 58 14.27 -19.14 -7.01
C ILE A 58 14.29 -19.29 -8.52
N THR A 59 14.53 -18.21 -9.27
CA THR A 59 14.51 -18.23 -10.73
C THR A 59 15.42 -17.15 -11.32
N ASN A 60 15.95 -17.41 -12.52
CA ASN A 60 16.61 -16.39 -13.29
C ASN A 60 15.57 -15.43 -13.87
N ILE A 61 15.68 -14.13 -13.59
CA ILE A 61 14.75 -13.10 -14.07
C ILE A 61 14.58 -13.13 -15.59
N LYS A 62 15.64 -13.51 -16.34
CA LYS A 62 15.59 -13.64 -17.81
C LYS A 62 14.67 -14.76 -18.28
N GLU A 63 14.36 -15.72 -17.42
CA GLU A 63 13.45 -16.83 -17.71
C GLU A 63 12.00 -16.46 -17.48
N ILE A 64 11.75 -15.40 -16.69
CA ILE A 64 10.39 -14.90 -16.45
C ILE A 64 9.86 -14.30 -17.75
N GLY A 65 8.88 -14.96 -18.35
CA GLY A 65 8.35 -14.63 -19.69
C GLY A 65 8.83 -15.51 -20.82
N SER A 66 9.75 -16.45 -20.55
CA SER A 66 10.11 -17.55 -21.48
C SER A 66 9.09 -18.68 -21.44
N ASN A 67 9.24 -19.69 -22.32
CA ASN A 67 8.38 -20.86 -22.38
C ASN A 67 8.19 -21.54 -21.00
N GLY A 68 6.96 -21.64 -20.54
CA GLY A 68 6.60 -22.24 -19.25
C GLY A 68 6.11 -21.25 -18.18
N TRP A 69 6.18 -19.94 -18.45
CA TRP A 69 5.65 -18.90 -17.57
C TRP A 69 4.35 -18.31 -18.09
N ASN A 70 3.33 -18.27 -17.25
CA ASN A 70 2.03 -17.69 -17.60
C ASN A 70 1.93 -16.29 -17.05
N LEU A 71 2.06 -15.29 -17.92
CA LEU A 71 1.92 -13.88 -17.56
C LEU A 71 0.43 -13.50 -17.56
N ILE A 72 -0.07 -13.06 -16.41
CA ILE A 72 -1.39 -12.45 -16.26
C ILE A 72 -1.18 -10.94 -16.11
N ASP A 73 -1.09 -10.28 -17.27
CA ASP A 73 -0.97 -8.84 -17.40
C ASP A 73 -2.33 -8.22 -17.77
N GLY A 74 -2.51 -6.92 -17.47
CA GLY A 74 -3.76 -6.18 -17.74
C GLY A 74 -4.61 -5.97 -16.49
N GLY A 75 -4.01 -6.17 -15.32
CA GLY A 75 -4.57 -5.76 -14.03
C GLY A 75 -5.83 -6.53 -13.65
N ARG A 76 -6.72 -5.86 -12.91
CA ARG A 76 -7.90 -6.45 -12.29
C ARG A 76 -8.83 -7.18 -13.26
N LYS A 77 -9.17 -6.54 -14.39
CA LYS A 77 -10.15 -7.08 -15.34
C LYS A 77 -9.67 -8.40 -15.91
N ARG A 78 -8.43 -8.44 -16.35
CA ARG A 78 -7.81 -9.63 -16.96
C ARG A 78 -7.71 -10.78 -15.96
N MET A 79 -7.36 -10.50 -14.72
CA MET A 79 -7.31 -11.52 -13.65
C MET A 79 -8.68 -12.12 -13.39
N ILE A 80 -9.74 -11.30 -13.33
CA ILE A 80 -11.11 -11.78 -13.14
C ILE A 80 -11.56 -12.65 -14.32
N GLU A 81 -11.28 -12.22 -15.55
CA GLU A 81 -11.58 -12.99 -16.76
C GLU A 81 -10.83 -14.32 -16.78
N TYR A 82 -9.56 -14.32 -16.41
CA TYR A 82 -8.75 -15.52 -16.33
C TYR A 82 -9.37 -16.57 -15.40
N VAL A 83 -9.74 -16.16 -14.18
CA VAL A 83 -10.35 -17.06 -13.19
C VAL A 83 -11.71 -17.56 -13.67
N LYS A 84 -12.57 -16.71 -14.24
CA LYS A 84 -13.87 -17.11 -14.81
C LYS A 84 -13.72 -18.15 -15.91
N ASN A 85 -12.81 -17.90 -16.85
CA ASN A 85 -12.57 -18.82 -17.96
C ASN A 85 -12.02 -20.17 -17.48
N GLY A 86 -11.14 -20.16 -16.49
CA GLY A 86 -10.63 -21.39 -15.88
C GLY A 86 -11.73 -22.25 -15.24
N ILE A 87 -12.73 -21.63 -14.60
CA ILE A 87 -13.90 -22.33 -14.07
C ILE A 87 -14.76 -22.92 -15.18
N ILE A 88 -15.08 -22.11 -16.21
CA ILE A 88 -15.95 -22.54 -17.33
C ILE A 88 -15.33 -23.72 -18.09
N GLN A 89 -14.03 -23.69 -18.34
CA GLN A 89 -13.33 -24.76 -19.08
C GLN A 89 -13.23 -26.08 -18.30
N ASN A 90 -13.35 -26.03 -16.98
CA ASN A 90 -13.17 -27.17 -16.08
C ASN A 90 -14.44 -27.57 -15.35
N GLU A 91 -15.62 -27.19 -15.83
CA GLU A 91 -16.92 -27.64 -15.31
C GLU A 91 -17.14 -29.15 -15.58
N ASP A 92 -16.32 -30.00 -14.99
CA ASP A 92 -16.73 -31.35 -14.67
C ASP A 92 -17.58 -31.28 -13.40
N LYS A 93 -18.90 -31.31 -13.60
CA LYS A 93 -19.96 -31.03 -12.62
C LYS A 93 -19.98 -31.97 -11.41
N SER A 94 -19.11 -32.99 -11.38
CA SER A 94 -19.17 -34.06 -10.38
C SER A 94 -18.34 -33.81 -9.09
N ASN A 95 -17.46 -32.81 -9.04
CA ASN A 95 -16.58 -32.66 -7.87
C ASN A 95 -16.15 -31.20 -7.59
N LYS A 96 -16.96 -30.48 -6.78
CA LYS A 96 -16.71 -29.09 -6.39
C LYS A 96 -15.36 -28.86 -5.70
N ASP A 97 -14.82 -29.84 -5.00
CA ASP A 97 -13.57 -29.73 -4.25
C ASP A 97 -12.30 -29.76 -5.15
N LYS A 98 -12.43 -30.17 -6.40
CA LYS A 98 -11.32 -30.21 -7.36
C LYS A 98 -11.20 -28.97 -8.25
N THR A 99 -12.18 -28.08 -8.24
CA THR A 99 -12.28 -26.95 -9.18
C THR A 99 -11.07 -25.98 -9.08
N TYR A 100 -10.53 -25.80 -7.88
CA TYR A 100 -9.41 -24.86 -7.68
C TYR A 100 -8.10 -25.29 -8.35
N LYS A 101 -7.85 -26.59 -8.43
CA LYS A 101 -6.63 -27.15 -9.03
C LYS A 101 -6.54 -26.88 -10.53
N TYR A 102 -7.68 -26.62 -11.17
CA TYR A 102 -7.78 -26.43 -12.62
C TYR A 102 -7.78 -24.97 -13.06
N ILE A 103 -8.05 -24.02 -12.17
CA ILE A 103 -8.01 -22.58 -12.52
C ILE A 103 -6.58 -22.13 -12.82
N PHE A 104 -5.62 -22.67 -12.07
CA PHE A 104 -4.19 -22.41 -12.26
C PHE A 104 -3.45 -23.74 -12.49
N PRO A 105 -3.62 -24.38 -13.69
CA PRO A 105 -3.07 -25.72 -13.94
C PRO A 105 -1.55 -25.75 -14.10
N HIS A 106 -0.90 -24.59 -14.31
CA HIS A 106 0.54 -24.53 -14.52
C HIS A 106 1.29 -24.29 -13.20
N ASN A 107 2.57 -24.61 -13.20
CA ASN A 107 3.39 -24.47 -12.00
C ASN A 107 3.79 -23.02 -11.70
N HIS A 108 3.82 -22.16 -12.72
CA HIS A 108 4.39 -20.81 -12.60
C HIS A 108 3.48 -19.77 -13.22
N TYR A 109 3.14 -18.74 -12.42
CA TYR A 109 2.34 -17.58 -12.84
C TYR A 109 3.00 -16.29 -12.40
N VAL A 110 3.01 -15.31 -13.30
CA VAL A 110 3.46 -13.93 -13.01
C VAL A 110 2.26 -13.00 -13.13
N PHE A 111 2.05 -12.19 -12.11
CA PHE A 111 0.93 -11.25 -12.04
C PHE A 111 1.43 -9.81 -12.04
N HIS A 112 0.81 -8.99 -12.87
CA HIS A 112 0.89 -7.53 -12.80
C HIS A 112 -0.43 -6.98 -12.26
N LEU A 113 -0.52 -6.79 -10.96
CA LEU A 113 -1.74 -6.40 -10.28
C LEU A 113 -1.48 -5.22 -9.33
N ASN A 114 -2.38 -4.24 -9.39
CA ASN A 114 -2.30 -2.99 -8.61
C ASN A 114 -3.57 -2.72 -7.77
N SER A 115 -4.38 -3.74 -7.52
CA SER A 115 -5.65 -3.61 -6.81
C SER A 115 -5.90 -4.81 -5.91
N ASN A 116 -6.61 -4.60 -4.80
CA ASN A 116 -7.06 -5.72 -3.98
C ASN A 116 -8.35 -6.31 -4.55
N ILE A 117 -8.25 -7.48 -5.14
CA ILE A 117 -9.36 -8.20 -5.79
C ILE A 117 -9.74 -9.48 -5.06
N CYS A 118 -9.24 -9.71 -3.85
CA CYS A 118 -9.44 -10.96 -3.12
C CYS A 118 -10.91 -11.33 -2.98
N ARG A 119 -11.77 -10.38 -2.60
CA ARG A 119 -13.21 -10.64 -2.46
C ARG A 119 -13.87 -10.97 -3.78
N THR A 120 -13.50 -10.26 -4.85
CA THR A 120 -14.07 -10.52 -6.18
C THR A 120 -13.72 -11.94 -6.65
N ILE A 121 -12.45 -12.33 -6.52
CA ILE A 121 -12.01 -13.69 -6.89
C ILE A 121 -12.62 -14.71 -5.92
N GLY A 122 -12.61 -14.45 -4.62
CA GLY A 122 -13.23 -15.32 -3.62
C GLY A 122 -14.70 -15.63 -3.95
N ASN A 123 -15.49 -14.61 -4.25
CA ASN A 123 -16.88 -14.77 -4.65
C ASN A 123 -17.03 -15.65 -5.92
N ILE A 124 -16.14 -15.51 -6.89
CA ILE A 124 -16.16 -16.31 -8.12
C ILE A 124 -15.86 -17.78 -7.84
N VAL A 125 -14.91 -18.05 -6.95
CA VAL A 125 -14.47 -19.43 -6.60
C VAL A 125 -15.20 -20.02 -5.39
N GLY A 126 -16.18 -19.29 -4.80
CA GLY A 126 -16.96 -19.77 -3.66
C GLY A 126 -16.24 -19.70 -2.31
N VAL A 127 -15.13 -18.94 -2.21
CA VAL A 127 -14.39 -18.70 -0.96
C VAL A 127 -14.75 -17.32 -0.43
N LYS A 128 -15.23 -17.26 0.81
CA LYS A 128 -15.49 -15.98 1.50
C LYS A 128 -14.29 -15.58 2.33
N PHE A 129 -13.81 -14.36 2.11
CA PHE A 129 -12.83 -13.72 2.98
C PHE A 129 -13.50 -12.76 3.94
N THR A 130 -13.17 -12.86 5.20
CA THR A 130 -13.55 -11.84 6.16
C THR A 130 -12.70 -10.58 5.98
N ASP A 131 -13.21 -9.46 6.45
CA ASP A 131 -12.46 -8.20 6.46
C ASP A 131 -11.21 -8.31 7.31
N GLU A 132 -11.34 -9.00 8.45
CA GLU A 132 -10.29 -9.23 9.43
C GLU A 132 -9.14 -10.04 8.82
N GLU A 133 -9.42 -11.09 8.06
CA GLU A 133 -8.40 -11.90 7.37
C GLU A 133 -7.60 -11.05 6.38
N ILE A 134 -8.27 -10.20 5.61
CA ILE A 134 -7.59 -9.34 4.64
C ILE A 134 -6.78 -8.25 5.36
N ILE A 135 -7.35 -7.59 6.37
CA ILE A 135 -6.68 -6.56 7.16
C ILE A 135 -5.43 -7.13 7.84
N TYR A 136 -5.52 -8.34 8.38
CA TYR A 136 -4.40 -9.02 9.01
C TYR A 136 -3.19 -9.19 8.08
N GLU A 137 -3.40 -9.41 6.77
CA GLU A 137 -2.30 -9.48 5.82
C GLU A 137 -1.61 -8.11 5.61
N TYR A 138 -2.36 -7.00 5.68
CA TYR A 138 -1.76 -5.66 5.68
C TYR A 138 -0.96 -5.38 6.95
N GLN A 139 -1.46 -5.80 8.11
CA GLN A 139 -0.76 -5.63 9.39
C GLN A 139 0.56 -6.42 9.44
N LYS A 140 0.68 -7.47 8.64
CA LYS A 140 1.91 -8.25 8.49
C LYS A 140 2.92 -7.67 7.49
N LEU A 141 2.61 -6.54 6.84
CA LEU A 141 3.45 -5.97 5.79
C LEU A 141 4.92 -5.81 6.23
N TYR A 142 5.14 -5.27 7.43
CA TYR A 142 6.48 -4.99 7.95
C TYR A 142 7.01 -6.01 8.96
N THR A 143 6.20 -6.98 9.35
CA THR A 143 6.62 -8.04 10.28
C THR A 143 6.89 -9.38 9.61
N ASP A 144 6.31 -9.61 8.43
CA ASP A 144 6.46 -10.86 7.67
C ASP A 144 7.03 -10.62 6.26
N ILE A 145 6.49 -9.64 5.49
CA ILE A 145 6.84 -9.47 4.08
C ILE A 145 8.13 -8.64 3.92
N PHE A 146 8.14 -7.43 4.43
CA PHE A 146 9.25 -6.47 4.34
C PHE A 146 9.84 -6.23 5.73
N LYS A 147 10.59 -7.19 6.26
CA LYS A 147 11.24 -7.03 7.57
C LYS A 147 12.33 -5.97 7.47
N PRO A 148 12.25 -4.88 8.24
CA PRO A 148 13.21 -3.78 8.13
C PRO A 148 14.59 -4.21 8.60
N LYS A 149 15.62 -3.82 7.86
CA LYS A 149 17.03 -3.96 8.23
C LYS A 149 17.50 -2.76 9.05
N ASP A 150 18.64 -2.89 9.71
CA ASP A 150 19.20 -1.85 10.59
C ASP A 150 19.35 -0.49 9.88
N LEU A 151 19.75 -0.48 8.61
CA LEU A 151 19.88 0.74 7.83
C LEU A 151 18.53 1.48 7.70
N PHE A 152 17.46 0.73 7.45
CA PHE A 152 16.11 1.27 7.38
C PHE A 152 15.64 1.79 8.75
N LEU A 153 15.85 1.00 9.81
CA LEU A 153 15.48 1.39 11.18
C LEU A 153 16.25 2.63 11.63
N LYS A 154 17.52 2.79 11.26
CA LYS A 154 18.28 4.02 11.51
C LYS A 154 17.67 5.24 10.81
N LYS A 155 17.19 5.10 9.55
CA LYS A 155 16.47 6.20 8.87
C LYS A 155 15.20 6.59 9.63
N VAL A 156 14.41 5.61 10.08
CA VAL A 156 13.22 5.83 10.89
C VAL A 156 13.58 6.55 12.19
N GLU A 157 14.56 6.07 12.95
CA GLU A 157 14.97 6.65 14.22
C GLU A 157 15.49 8.09 14.08
N ASN A 158 16.21 8.39 13.01
CA ASN A 158 16.67 9.75 12.70
C ASN A 158 15.49 10.75 12.53
N ILE A 159 14.32 10.27 12.15
CA ILE A 159 13.11 11.09 12.01
C ILE A 159 12.37 11.18 13.34
N ILE A 160 12.07 10.03 13.96
CA ILE A 160 11.27 9.99 15.20
C ILE A 160 12.05 10.39 16.43
N LYS A 161 13.38 10.18 16.47
CA LYS A 161 14.29 10.60 17.56
C LYS A 161 13.80 10.17 18.94
N GLY A 162 13.37 8.92 19.09
CA GLY A 162 12.82 8.38 20.32
C GLY A 162 11.49 8.98 20.76
N ARG A 163 10.82 9.79 19.93
CA ARG A 163 9.53 10.39 20.28
C ARG A 163 8.42 9.36 20.25
N THR A 164 7.53 9.48 21.19
CA THR A 164 6.30 8.70 21.35
C THR A 164 5.08 9.60 21.17
N ASN A 165 3.87 9.03 21.30
CA ASN A 165 2.62 9.77 21.20
C ASN A 165 2.53 10.57 19.89
N ILE A 166 2.79 9.90 18.76
CA ILE A 166 2.85 10.53 17.45
C ILE A 166 1.49 10.46 16.76
N VAL A 167 0.98 11.60 16.32
CA VAL A 167 -0.16 11.70 15.41
C VAL A 167 0.35 11.73 13.98
N GLY A 168 -0.03 10.76 13.17
CA GLY A 168 0.29 10.71 11.75
C GLY A 168 -0.70 11.51 10.92
N ILE A 169 -0.20 12.29 9.97
CA ILE A 169 -1.02 13.06 9.04
C ILE A 169 -0.51 12.81 7.61
N GLN A 170 -1.32 12.14 6.80
CA GLN A 170 -1.03 11.89 5.39
C GLN A 170 -1.91 12.79 4.52
N VAL A 171 -1.30 13.70 3.78
CA VAL A 171 -2.00 14.62 2.88
C VAL A 171 -1.64 14.35 1.44
N ARG A 172 -2.64 14.05 0.61
CA ARG A 172 -2.51 13.92 -0.84
C ARG A 172 -3.01 15.18 -1.52
N CYS A 173 -2.14 15.89 -2.22
CA CYS A 173 -2.48 17.12 -2.95
C CYS A 173 -2.71 16.87 -4.45
N GLY A 174 -2.23 15.75 -4.98
CA GLY A 174 -2.35 15.37 -6.39
C GLY A 174 -1.04 15.50 -7.17
N ASP A 175 -0.93 14.68 -8.21
CA ASP A 175 0.33 14.50 -8.95
C ASP A 175 0.77 15.74 -9.73
N MET A 176 -0.16 16.51 -10.26
CA MET A 176 0.16 17.73 -11.02
C MET A 176 0.70 18.85 -10.12
N TYR A 177 0.33 18.86 -8.85
CA TYR A 177 0.86 19.83 -7.89
C TYR A 177 2.37 19.70 -7.74
N MET A 178 2.89 18.47 -7.73
CA MET A 178 4.33 18.20 -7.65
C MET A 178 5.12 18.74 -8.84
N VAL A 179 4.49 18.79 -10.03
CA VAL A 179 5.18 19.16 -11.29
C VAL A 179 5.05 20.65 -11.60
N THR A 180 3.93 21.25 -11.26
CA THR A 180 3.57 22.58 -11.77
C THR A 180 3.22 23.62 -10.69
N ASN A 181 3.17 23.22 -9.43
CA ASN A 181 2.58 24.00 -8.32
C ASN A 181 1.16 24.51 -8.61
N LYS A 182 0.50 23.93 -9.62
CA LYS A 182 -0.89 24.24 -9.97
C LYS A 182 -1.84 23.33 -9.21
N LYS A 183 -2.95 23.93 -8.79
CA LYS A 183 -4.03 23.17 -8.15
C LYS A 183 -4.68 22.25 -9.17
N GLU A 184 -4.69 20.97 -8.89
CA GLU A 184 -5.45 20.00 -9.67
C GLU A 184 -6.87 19.86 -9.13
N THR A 185 -7.82 19.75 -10.00
CA THR A 185 -9.23 19.41 -9.66
C THR A 185 -9.42 17.90 -9.57
N HIS A 186 -8.49 17.21 -8.92
CA HIS A 186 -8.61 15.75 -8.78
C HIS A 186 -9.50 15.39 -7.58
N SER A 187 -10.35 14.39 -7.73
CA SER A 187 -11.32 13.97 -6.69
C SER A 187 -10.65 13.49 -5.38
N THR A 188 -9.35 13.30 -5.38
CA THR A 188 -8.56 12.84 -4.23
C THR A 188 -7.65 13.91 -3.64
N GLY A 189 -7.55 15.09 -4.27
CA GLY A 189 -6.64 16.16 -3.84
C GLY A 189 -7.30 17.16 -2.88
N LEU A 190 -6.52 17.66 -1.93
CA LEU A 190 -6.90 18.73 -1.00
C LEU A 190 -6.14 20.00 -1.38
N TYR A 191 -6.79 20.92 -2.06
CA TYR A 191 -6.12 22.13 -2.54
C TYR A 191 -6.33 23.37 -1.70
N SER A 192 -7.59 23.63 -1.34
CA SER A 192 -7.99 24.87 -0.69
C SER A 192 -8.22 24.74 0.79
N GLY A 193 -8.20 23.50 1.31
CA GLY A 193 -8.54 23.20 2.69
C GLY A 193 -7.37 22.87 3.62
N ILE A 194 -6.11 22.84 3.13
CA ILE A 194 -4.97 22.34 3.91
C ILE A 194 -4.87 23.05 5.26
N ASN A 195 -4.88 24.38 5.27
CA ASN A 195 -4.77 25.14 6.52
C ASN A 195 -5.96 24.89 7.46
N ILE A 196 -7.16 24.83 6.92
CA ILE A 196 -8.40 24.55 7.70
C ILE A 196 -8.29 23.16 8.32
N PHE A 197 -8.02 22.12 7.50
CA PHE A 197 -7.95 20.75 8.00
C PHE A 197 -6.83 20.54 9.03
N LEU A 198 -5.64 21.11 8.81
CA LEU A 198 -4.56 20.98 9.77
C LEU A 198 -4.87 21.74 11.08
N THR A 199 -5.54 22.88 10.99
CA THR A 199 -6.00 23.63 12.18
C THR A 199 -7.08 22.86 12.96
N ASP A 200 -8.03 22.22 12.25
CA ASP A 200 -9.07 21.38 12.86
C ASP A 200 -8.46 20.14 13.53
N ILE A 201 -7.48 19.51 12.89
CA ILE A 201 -6.75 18.39 13.48
C ILE A 201 -6.03 18.83 14.75
N LYS A 202 -5.34 19.99 14.71
CA LYS A 202 -4.68 20.53 15.89
C LYS A 202 -5.66 20.74 17.04
N LYS A 203 -6.80 21.38 16.79
CA LYS A 203 -7.84 21.59 17.79
C LYS A 203 -8.28 20.27 18.42
N LYS A 204 -8.60 19.26 17.61
CA LYS A 204 -9.00 17.93 18.09
C LYS A 204 -7.91 17.22 18.89
N CYS A 205 -6.64 17.37 18.49
CA CYS A 205 -5.53 16.82 19.25
C CYS A 205 -5.36 17.53 20.59
N ASP A 206 -5.43 18.84 20.61
CA ASP A 206 -5.33 19.65 21.86
C ASP A 206 -6.47 19.33 22.85
N GLU A 207 -7.65 18.96 22.35
CA GLU A 207 -8.81 18.58 23.17
C GLU A 207 -8.76 17.13 23.70
N THR A 208 -8.09 16.22 22.99
CA THR A 208 -8.21 14.77 23.24
C THR A 208 -6.90 14.08 23.59
N MET A 209 -5.79 14.75 23.52
CA MET A 209 -4.45 14.20 23.74
C MET A 209 -3.70 14.98 24.81
N ASP A 210 -2.72 14.33 25.40
CA ASP A 210 -1.72 14.99 26.24
C ASP A 210 -1.00 16.10 25.45
N SER A 211 -0.73 17.22 26.11
CA SER A 211 -0.01 18.35 25.53
C SER A 211 1.37 18.03 24.96
N SER A 212 1.90 16.83 25.22
CA SER A 212 3.20 16.33 24.75
C SER A 212 3.16 15.60 23.39
N TYR A 213 1.99 15.47 22.74
CA TYR A 213 1.90 14.76 21.46
C TYR A 213 2.79 15.37 20.37
N ASN A 214 3.32 14.54 19.49
CA ASN A 214 4.13 14.92 18.34
C ASN A 214 3.33 14.71 17.05
N ILE A 215 3.73 15.37 15.97
CA ILE A 215 3.07 15.26 14.67
C ILE A 215 4.06 14.72 13.65
N PHE A 216 3.70 13.64 12.95
CA PHE A 216 4.42 13.21 11.77
C PHE A 216 3.59 13.52 10.52
N ILE A 217 4.15 14.36 9.62
CA ILE A 217 3.50 14.78 8.39
C ILE A 217 4.18 14.09 7.20
N THR A 218 3.37 13.50 6.31
CA THR A 218 3.81 13.07 4.98
C THR A 218 2.86 13.60 3.91
N SER A 219 3.42 14.11 2.82
CA SER A 219 2.67 14.70 1.71
C SER A 219 3.46 14.65 0.41
N ASP A 220 2.76 14.79 -0.70
CA ASP A 220 3.28 15.04 -2.04
C ASP A 220 3.44 16.55 -2.34
N SER A 221 3.36 17.42 -1.30
CA SER A 221 3.47 18.88 -1.44
C SER A 221 4.24 19.52 -0.28
N ASP A 222 5.23 20.34 -0.61
CA ASP A 222 6.01 21.13 0.35
C ASP A 222 5.14 22.16 1.11
N GLU A 223 4.04 22.62 0.50
CA GLU A 223 3.13 23.58 1.15
C GLU A 223 2.50 22.98 2.41
N VAL A 224 2.24 21.70 2.43
CA VAL A 224 1.69 20.99 3.60
C VAL A 224 2.67 21.01 4.75
N TYR A 225 3.95 20.73 4.50
CA TYR A 225 5.00 20.80 5.54
C TYR A 225 5.15 22.22 6.09
N LYS A 226 5.23 23.23 5.21
CA LYS A 226 5.32 24.65 5.59
C LYS A 226 4.13 25.09 6.40
N THR A 227 2.93 24.65 6.07
CA THR A 227 1.70 24.94 6.81
C THR A 227 1.71 24.25 8.17
N GLY A 228 2.10 22.98 8.22
CA GLY A 228 2.25 22.24 9.47
C GLY A 228 3.21 22.92 10.44
N LEU A 229 4.38 23.36 9.97
CA LEU A 229 5.36 24.08 10.78
C LEU A 229 4.86 25.44 11.31
N LYS A 230 3.87 26.07 10.66
CA LYS A 230 3.22 27.30 11.14
C LYS A 230 2.15 27.03 12.20
N ILE A 231 1.44 25.89 12.07
CA ILE A 231 0.32 25.52 12.95
C ILE A 231 0.82 24.91 14.26
N TRP A 232 1.85 24.05 14.18
CA TRP A 232 2.48 23.44 15.34
C TRP A 232 3.88 24.05 15.56
N ASN A 233 4.36 23.99 16.80
CA ASN A 233 5.77 24.29 17.06
C ASN A 233 6.64 23.31 16.25
N LYS A 234 7.66 23.85 15.54
CA LYS A 234 8.58 23.07 14.71
C LYS A 234 9.24 21.90 15.47
N ASP A 235 9.43 22.05 16.78
CA ASP A 235 10.03 21.00 17.60
C ASP A 235 9.11 19.78 17.79
N ARG A 236 7.82 19.92 17.49
CA ARG A 236 6.83 18.84 17.53
C ARG A 236 6.57 18.22 16.18
N VAL A 237 6.96 18.86 15.09
CA VAL A 237 6.70 18.41 13.74
C VAL A 237 7.84 17.54 13.26
N LEU A 238 7.53 16.32 12.95
CA LEU A 238 8.41 15.32 12.36
C LEU A 238 8.04 15.17 10.89
N TYR A 239 9.03 15.09 10.03
CA TYR A 239 8.84 14.80 8.61
C TYR A 239 10.13 14.27 8.01
N ASN A 240 10.00 13.54 6.92
CA ASN A 240 11.13 13.04 6.17
C ASN A 240 11.53 14.04 5.10
N ASN A 241 12.76 14.58 5.20
CA ASN A 241 13.30 15.58 4.27
C ASN A 241 13.75 15.02 2.93
N ASP A 242 13.73 13.69 2.74
CA ASP A 242 14.13 13.10 1.47
C ASP A 242 13.21 13.57 0.34
N ILE A 243 13.70 13.49 -0.89
CA ILE A 243 12.96 13.97 -2.08
C ILE A 243 11.64 13.20 -2.23
N ILE A 244 10.57 13.94 -2.47
CA ILE A 244 9.26 13.35 -2.77
C ILE A 244 9.34 12.67 -4.14
N GLN A 245 9.07 11.36 -4.16
CA GLN A 245 9.10 10.56 -5.38
C GLN A 245 7.77 9.87 -5.63
N HIS A 246 7.51 9.58 -6.89
CA HIS A 246 6.36 8.82 -7.32
C HIS A 246 6.81 7.59 -8.10
N LEU A 247 6.41 6.38 -7.67
CA LEU A 247 6.91 5.13 -8.27
C LEU A 247 6.49 4.89 -9.72
N ASP A 248 5.44 5.55 -10.19
CA ASP A 248 4.93 5.43 -11.56
C ASP A 248 5.51 6.50 -12.51
N ARG A 249 6.31 7.42 -12.01
CA ARG A 249 7.03 8.43 -12.81
C ARG A 249 8.53 8.15 -12.84
N LYS A 250 9.24 8.81 -13.77
CA LYS A 250 10.70 8.76 -13.79
C LYS A 250 11.19 9.30 -12.44
N ALA A 251 11.56 8.40 -11.53
CA ALA A 251 12.20 8.79 -10.30
C ALA A 251 13.48 9.56 -10.66
N VAL A 252 13.66 10.72 -10.09
CA VAL A 252 14.85 11.56 -10.26
C VAL A 252 16.05 10.86 -9.60
N ASP A 253 15.76 9.97 -8.64
CA ASP A 253 16.73 9.21 -7.88
C ASP A 253 16.22 7.77 -7.67
N ASP A 254 17.13 6.80 -7.59
CA ASP A 254 16.79 5.40 -7.34
C ASP A 254 16.44 5.13 -5.86
N ASP A 255 16.62 6.11 -4.96
CA ASP A 255 16.28 5.98 -3.55
C ASP A 255 14.78 6.20 -3.28
N ILE A 256 14.02 5.12 -3.27
CA ILE A 256 12.60 5.11 -2.88
C ILE A 256 12.38 4.93 -1.37
N SER A 257 13.45 5.00 -0.58
CA SER A 257 13.37 4.74 0.87
C SER A 257 12.37 5.63 1.59
N LYS A 258 12.22 6.91 1.16
CA LYS A 258 11.24 7.84 1.73
C LYS A 258 9.83 7.25 1.79
N ILE A 259 9.36 6.65 0.70
CA ILE A 259 8.00 6.11 0.60
C ILE A 259 7.78 5.01 1.64
N PHE A 260 8.75 4.11 1.78
CA PHE A 260 8.69 3.03 2.77
C PHE A 260 8.85 3.53 4.20
N VAL A 261 9.75 4.47 4.44
CA VAL A 261 9.97 5.07 5.77
C VAL A 261 8.72 5.78 6.24
N ASP A 262 8.13 6.61 5.39
CA ASP A 262 6.93 7.37 5.74
C ASP A 262 5.75 6.45 6.05
N THR A 263 5.50 5.41 5.21
CA THR A 263 4.43 4.44 5.45
C THR A 263 4.68 3.59 6.69
N TYR A 264 5.93 3.22 6.96
CA TYR A 264 6.31 2.49 8.16
C TYR A 264 6.02 3.31 9.42
N ILE A 265 6.41 4.59 9.44
CA ILE A 265 6.14 5.49 10.57
C ILE A 265 4.63 5.65 10.76
N LEU A 266 3.87 5.94 9.69
CA LEU A 266 2.41 6.06 9.76
C LEU A 266 1.75 4.80 10.31
N SER A 267 2.23 3.61 9.91
CA SER A 267 1.62 2.34 10.28
C SER A 267 1.96 1.89 11.70
N LEU A 268 3.21 2.06 12.15
CA LEU A 268 3.71 1.40 13.35
C LEU A 268 4.11 2.35 14.48
N HIS A 269 4.33 3.63 14.20
CA HIS A 269 4.78 4.61 15.21
C HIS A 269 3.74 5.66 15.56
N THR A 270 2.55 5.61 14.96
CA THR A 270 1.46 6.54 15.31
C THR A 270 0.48 5.92 16.27
N CYS A 271 -0.15 6.75 17.11
CA CYS A 271 -1.26 6.37 17.99
C CYS A 271 -2.62 6.87 17.46
N LYS A 272 -2.57 7.79 16.52
CA LYS A 272 -3.73 8.35 15.81
C LYS A 272 -3.29 8.71 14.39
N LEU A 273 -4.14 8.43 13.40
CA LEU A 273 -3.80 8.63 11.99
C LEU A 273 -4.90 9.40 11.25
N TYR A 274 -4.54 10.49 10.61
CA TYR A 274 -5.39 11.23 9.67
C TYR A 274 -4.90 11.02 8.25
N ILE A 275 -5.79 10.63 7.34
CA ILE A 275 -5.45 10.36 5.94
C ILE A 275 -6.38 11.10 4.97
N THR A 276 -5.87 11.42 3.81
CA THR A 276 -6.69 11.76 2.66
C THR A 276 -7.40 10.49 2.21
N TYR A 277 -8.72 10.42 2.42
CA TYR A 277 -9.52 9.27 2.00
C TYR A 277 -9.43 9.09 0.47
N ARG A 278 -9.41 7.83 0.00
CA ARG A 278 -9.13 7.43 -1.39
C ARG A 278 -7.69 7.63 -1.85
N SER A 279 -6.78 8.08 -1.02
CA SER A 279 -5.36 7.96 -1.29
C SER A 279 -4.91 6.54 -0.98
N ASN A 280 -4.58 5.72 -1.99
CA ASN A 280 -4.13 4.34 -1.78
C ASN A 280 -2.92 4.27 -0.86
N TYR A 281 -2.03 5.26 -0.91
CA TYR A 281 -0.90 5.40 0.00
C TYR A 281 -1.33 5.51 1.46
N GLY A 282 -2.24 6.45 1.77
CA GLY A 282 -2.78 6.63 3.11
C GLY A 282 -3.61 5.43 3.58
N MET A 283 -4.44 4.87 2.69
CA MET A 283 -5.30 3.73 3.01
C MET A 283 -4.49 2.46 3.34
N VAL A 284 -3.40 2.18 2.61
CA VAL A 284 -2.50 1.06 2.91
C VAL A 284 -1.83 1.25 4.27
N SER A 285 -1.34 2.46 4.56
CA SER A 285 -0.76 2.77 5.88
C SER A 285 -1.77 2.55 7.01
N ALA A 286 -3.02 2.98 6.81
CA ALA A 286 -4.10 2.82 7.79
C ALA A 286 -4.49 1.34 8.02
N LEU A 287 -4.53 0.53 6.96
CA LEU A 287 -4.79 -0.90 7.08
C LEU A 287 -3.65 -1.64 7.81
N ALA A 288 -2.41 -1.17 7.64
CA ALA A 288 -1.24 -1.74 8.31
C ALA A 288 -1.06 -1.28 9.76
N CYS A 289 -1.82 -0.27 10.24
CA CYS A 289 -1.78 0.18 11.63
C CYS A 289 -2.22 -0.92 12.62
N ASN A 290 -1.61 -0.89 13.81
CA ASN A 290 -1.99 -1.76 14.94
C ASN A 290 -3.18 -1.21 15.75
N HIS A 291 -3.63 0.03 15.45
CA HIS A 291 -4.75 0.70 16.12
C HIS A 291 -5.89 1.04 15.14
N ASP A 292 -7.07 1.40 15.69
CA ASP A 292 -8.25 1.79 14.92
C ASP A 292 -8.59 3.29 15.01
N ASN A 293 -7.69 4.10 15.60
CA ASN A 293 -7.82 5.56 15.68
C ASN A 293 -7.49 6.20 14.33
N ILE A 294 -8.30 5.94 13.32
CA ILE A 294 -8.08 6.37 11.93
C ILE A 294 -9.18 7.35 11.53
N TYR A 295 -8.80 8.43 10.91
CA TYR A 295 -9.69 9.52 10.55
C TYR A 295 -9.41 10.01 9.13
N GLU A 296 -10.45 10.48 8.47
CA GLU A 296 -10.32 11.34 7.30
C GLU A 296 -9.79 12.72 7.74
N LEU A 297 -9.12 13.47 6.86
CA LEU A 297 -8.58 14.78 7.22
C LEU A 297 -9.66 15.76 7.71
N ASN A 298 -10.91 15.62 7.25
CA ASN A 298 -12.07 16.39 7.76
C ASN A 298 -12.49 16.00 9.18
N GLY A 299 -11.82 15.01 9.78
CA GLY A 299 -12.09 14.52 11.13
C GLY A 299 -13.16 13.44 11.24
N SER A 300 -13.71 12.96 10.12
CA SER A 300 -14.63 11.83 10.10
C SER A 300 -13.90 10.54 10.45
N ASN A 301 -14.48 9.70 11.29
CA ASN A 301 -13.92 8.39 11.64
C ASN A 301 -13.91 7.48 10.41
N LEU A 302 -12.78 6.79 10.21
CA LEU A 302 -12.58 5.79 9.17
C LEU A 302 -12.32 4.42 9.80
N SER A 303 -13.28 3.52 9.74
CA SER A 303 -13.01 2.12 10.07
C SER A 303 -12.12 1.46 9.00
N LYS A 304 -11.26 0.54 9.39
CA LYS A 304 -10.46 -0.28 8.45
C LYS A 304 -11.34 -1.01 7.44
N LYS A 305 -12.52 -1.45 7.85
CA LYS A 305 -13.52 -2.05 6.96
C LYS A 305 -13.98 -1.10 5.85
N LYS A 306 -14.26 0.17 6.19
CA LYS A 306 -14.61 1.19 5.19
C LYS A 306 -13.44 1.45 4.22
N ILE A 307 -12.22 1.51 4.75
CA ILE A 307 -11.00 1.68 3.95
C ILE A 307 -10.82 0.49 3.00
N LEU A 308 -10.94 -0.74 3.51
CA LEU A 308 -10.79 -1.95 2.71
C LEU A 308 -11.81 -2.02 1.57
N ASN A 309 -13.05 -1.58 1.82
CA ASN A 309 -14.07 -1.48 0.77
C ASN A 309 -13.70 -0.44 -0.30
N GLY A 310 -12.97 0.61 0.07
CA GLY A 310 -12.54 1.66 -0.85
C GLY A 310 -11.43 1.25 -1.82
N ILE A 311 -10.52 0.36 -1.43
CA ILE A 311 -9.34 -0.02 -2.23
C ILE A 311 -9.59 -1.10 -3.29
N GLY A 312 -10.75 -1.72 -3.31
CA GLY A 312 -11.10 -2.80 -4.26
C GLY A 312 -12.23 -2.44 -5.23
N ILE A 313 -12.84 -1.27 -5.08
CA ILE A 313 -14.01 -0.89 -5.87
C ILE A 313 -13.54 -0.23 -7.17
N LEU A 314 -13.89 -0.83 -8.32
CA LEU A 314 -13.95 -0.07 -9.56
C LEU A 314 -15.11 0.93 -9.41
N PRO A 315 -14.98 2.19 -9.83
CA PRO A 315 -16.15 2.95 -10.21
C PRO A 315 -16.89 2.14 -11.30
N ASN A 316 -18.17 1.94 -11.10
CA ASN A 316 -19.07 1.34 -12.09
C ASN A 316 -18.99 2.11 -13.39
#